data_a341c67a05ba5254acbabd29380be4b0
#
_entry.id   a341c67a05ba5254acbabd29380be4b0
#
_cell.length_a   1.000
_cell.length_b   1.000
_cell.length_c   1.000
_cell.angle_alpha   90.00
_cell.angle_beta   90.00
_cell.angle_gamma   90.00
#
_symmetry.space_group_name_H-M   'P 1'
#
loop_
_entity.id
_entity.type
_entity.pdbx_description
1 polymer ?
#
loop_
_entity_poly.entity_id
_entity_poly.type
_entity_poly.pdbx_seq_one_letter_code
_entity_poly.pdbx_strand_id
1 'polypeptide(L)'
;MEFDGLQPATKQGSEYLTYVLWAITPEGRTANLGEILLNGTKSKLDVTTELQVFGLVVTAEPYYSVTRPSDLIVMENVVRADTKGKVEEIDAKYELLQRGQYQRLANPLALKIDQKIPLELYEARNAVQIARAVGAERFATETFQKAEKSLSQAEAYQKRK
;
A
#
# COMPACT_ATOMS: atom_id res chain seq x y z
N MET A 1 5.64 15.79 -3.28
CA MET A 1 6.78 14.92 -3.57
C MET A 1 6.64 14.44 -5.00
N GLU A 2 7.74 14.29 -5.71
CA GLU A 2 7.74 13.78 -7.08
C GLU A 2 8.58 12.50 -7.15
N PHE A 3 8.07 11.52 -7.88
CA PHE A 3 8.69 10.21 -8.07
C PHE A 3 8.96 10.02 -9.55
N ASP A 4 10.10 9.43 -9.90
CA ASP A 4 10.47 9.11 -11.28
C ASP A 4 11.21 7.76 -11.32
N GLY A 5 10.98 7.01 -12.40
CA GLY A 5 11.64 5.72 -12.62
C GLY A 5 11.00 4.53 -11.90
N LEU A 6 9.86 4.72 -11.19
CA LEU A 6 9.13 3.60 -10.58
C LEU A 6 8.48 2.73 -11.66
N GLN A 7 8.74 1.42 -11.60
CA GLN A 7 8.02 0.44 -12.40
C GLN A 7 6.68 0.11 -11.75
N PRO A 8 5.68 -0.42 -12.49
CA PRO A 8 4.45 -0.91 -11.86
C PRO A 8 4.73 -1.90 -10.73
N ALA A 9 4.00 -1.77 -9.61
CA ALA A 9 4.21 -2.59 -8.40
C ALA A 9 4.12 -4.09 -8.67
N THR A 10 3.32 -4.50 -9.66
CA THR A 10 3.21 -5.89 -10.13
C THR A 10 4.52 -6.50 -10.66
N LYS A 11 5.51 -5.68 -10.97
CA LYS A 11 6.86 -6.15 -11.32
C LYS A 11 7.65 -6.63 -10.10
N GLN A 12 7.25 -6.22 -8.91
CA GLN A 12 7.86 -6.66 -7.65
C GLN A 12 7.31 -8.01 -7.18
N GLY A 13 6.10 -8.36 -7.62
CA GLY A 13 5.42 -9.60 -7.30
C GLY A 13 3.93 -9.51 -7.67
N SER A 14 3.32 -10.65 -7.98
CA SER A 14 1.90 -10.69 -8.40
C SER A 14 0.91 -10.28 -7.30
N GLU A 15 1.36 -10.28 -6.06
CA GLU A 15 0.60 -9.87 -4.87
C GLU A 15 0.54 -8.35 -4.68
N TYR A 16 1.45 -7.60 -5.33
CA TYR A 16 1.53 -6.15 -5.18
C TYR A 16 0.81 -5.44 -6.34
N LEU A 17 -0.03 -4.48 -6.01
CA LEU A 17 -0.80 -3.70 -6.97
C LEU A 17 -0.38 -2.24 -7.00
N THR A 18 0.06 -1.70 -5.85
CA THR A 18 0.35 -0.28 -5.70
C THR A 18 1.57 -0.02 -4.83
N TYR A 19 1.95 1.25 -4.73
CA TYR A 19 2.97 1.73 -3.82
C TYR A 19 2.36 2.65 -2.77
N VAL A 20 2.84 2.53 -1.55
CA VAL A 20 2.41 3.39 -0.44
C VAL A 20 3.61 4.11 0.14
N LEU A 21 3.44 5.41 0.37
CA LEU A 21 4.38 6.25 1.08
C LEU A 21 4.10 6.20 2.58
N TRP A 22 5.15 5.99 3.36
CA TRP A 22 5.08 5.92 4.82
C TRP A 22 5.97 6.96 5.47
N ALA A 23 5.51 7.51 6.60
CA ALA A 23 6.37 8.14 7.58
C ALA A 23 6.61 7.19 8.75
N ILE A 24 7.86 7.10 9.19
CA ILE A 24 8.30 6.23 10.29
C ILE A 24 8.94 7.10 11.36
N THR A 25 8.37 7.06 12.59
CA THR A 25 8.93 7.82 13.71
C THR A 25 10.12 7.09 14.34
N PRO A 26 10.97 7.78 15.14
CA PRO A 26 12.06 7.16 15.87
C PRO A 26 11.62 6.00 16.78
N GLU A 27 10.38 6.04 17.28
CA GLU A 27 9.81 4.99 18.13
C GLU A 27 9.27 3.80 17.31
N GLY A 28 9.41 3.83 15.97
CA GLY A 28 8.97 2.76 15.07
C GLY A 28 7.48 2.79 14.73
N ARG A 29 6.76 3.88 15.01
CA ARG A 29 5.37 4.02 14.54
C ARG A 29 5.37 4.34 13.06
N THR A 30 4.51 3.67 12.32
CA THR A 30 4.31 3.88 10.88
C THR A 30 3.01 4.62 10.62
N ALA A 31 3.06 5.62 9.75
CA ALA A 31 1.88 6.34 9.26
C ALA A 31 1.81 6.23 7.74
N ASN A 32 0.70 5.70 7.24
CA ASN A 32 0.39 5.67 5.81
C ASN A 32 0.08 7.09 5.34
N LEU A 33 0.92 7.65 4.48
CA LEU A 33 0.78 9.01 3.94
C LEU A 33 0.02 9.05 2.63
N GLY A 34 -0.23 7.90 2.02
CA GLY A 34 -1.03 7.79 0.81
C GLY A 34 -0.40 6.95 -0.28
N GLU A 35 -1.21 6.74 -1.29
CA GLU A 35 -0.90 5.94 -2.47
C GLU A 35 -0.09 6.73 -3.49
N ILE A 36 0.89 6.08 -4.10
CA ILE A 36 1.67 6.62 -5.20
C ILE A 36 1.10 6.09 -6.52
N LEU A 37 0.18 6.83 -7.11
CA LEU A 37 -0.42 6.50 -8.40
C LEU A 37 0.55 6.84 -9.54
N LEU A 38 0.92 5.83 -10.33
CA LEU A 38 1.86 6.00 -11.44
C LEU A 38 1.16 6.44 -12.73
N ASN A 39 1.74 7.44 -13.37
CA ASN A 39 1.49 7.76 -14.76
C ASN A 39 2.75 7.41 -15.58
N GLY A 40 2.74 6.24 -16.20
CA GLY A 40 3.97 5.62 -16.72
C GLY A 40 4.91 5.23 -15.57
N THR A 41 6.06 5.89 -15.47
CA THR A 41 7.05 5.69 -14.37
C THR A 41 7.10 6.85 -13.39
N LYS A 42 6.19 7.82 -13.52
CA LYS A 42 6.19 9.06 -12.73
C LYS A 42 4.97 9.16 -11.86
N SER A 43 5.14 9.85 -10.73
CA SER A 43 4.02 10.22 -9.86
C SER A 43 4.32 11.54 -9.16
N LYS A 44 3.24 12.23 -8.79
CA LYS A 44 3.30 13.38 -7.87
C LYS A 44 2.29 13.15 -6.76
N LEU A 45 2.77 13.28 -5.53
CA LEU A 45 1.95 13.10 -4.33
C LEU A 45 2.18 14.30 -3.40
N ASP A 46 1.09 14.97 -3.05
CA ASP A 46 1.09 16.02 -2.04
C ASP A 46 0.51 15.47 -0.75
N VAL A 47 1.31 15.47 0.31
CA VAL A 47 0.95 14.91 1.62
C VAL A 47 1.25 15.88 2.73
N THR A 48 0.48 15.76 3.80
CA THR A 48 0.71 16.46 5.06
C THR A 48 0.81 15.45 6.20
N THR A 49 1.60 15.76 7.22
CA THR A 49 1.70 14.97 8.43
C THR A 49 1.90 15.88 9.64
N GLU A 50 1.38 15.47 10.78
CA GLU A 50 1.61 16.14 12.07
C GLU A 50 2.93 15.70 12.74
N LEU A 51 3.61 14.71 12.16
CA LEU A 51 4.87 14.19 12.68
C LEU A 51 5.98 15.22 12.51
N GLN A 52 6.74 15.46 13.58
CA GLN A 52 7.85 16.43 13.58
C GLN A 52 9.18 15.79 13.20
N VAL A 53 9.40 14.52 13.59
CA VAL A 53 10.60 13.75 13.30
C VAL A 53 10.19 12.42 12.70
N PHE A 54 10.61 12.16 11.48
CA PHE A 54 10.29 10.92 10.76
C PHE A 54 11.24 10.66 9.60
N GLY A 55 11.42 9.39 9.28
CA GLY A 55 11.96 8.93 8.00
C GLY A 55 10.82 8.62 7.03
N LEU A 56 11.14 8.58 5.74
CA LEU A 56 10.20 8.23 4.68
C LEU A 56 10.63 6.95 3.98
N VAL A 57 9.69 6.04 3.79
CA VAL A 57 9.89 4.85 2.97
C VAL A 57 8.71 4.67 2.01
N VAL A 58 8.98 3.99 0.91
CA VAL A 58 7.97 3.54 -0.04
C VAL A 58 8.00 2.02 -0.09
N THR A 59 6.84 1.41 0.08
CA THR A 59 6.69 -0.05 -0.03
C THR A 59 5.73 -0.42 -1.17
N ALA A 60 5.89 -1.63 -1.69
CA ALA A 60 4.93 -2.22 -2.60
C ALA A 60 3.85 -2.96 -1.80
N GLU A 61 2.59 -2.69 -2.09
CA GLU A 61 1.45 -3.15 -1.29
C GLU A 61 0.35 -3.80 -2.15
N PRO A 62 -0.44 -4.72 -1.57
CA PRO A 62 -1.56 -5.35 -2.28
C PRO A 62 -2.77 -4.43 -2.44
N TYR A 63 -2.87 -3.35 -1.66
CA TYR A 63 -3.86 -2.29 -1.72
C TYR A 63 -3.38 -1.09 -0.90
N TYR A 64 -3.87 0.11 -1.20
CA TYR A 64 -3.33 1.36 -0.64
C TYR A 64 -3.65 1.59 0.85
N SER A 65 -4.78 1.10 1.35
CA SER A 65 -5.25 1.36 2.72
C SER A 65 -4.71 0.39 3.76
N VAL A 66 -3.54 -0.18 3.50
CA VAL A 66 -2.82 -1.02 4.47
C VAL A 66 -2.45 -0.24 5.72
N THR A 67 -2.45 -0.90 6.87
CA THR A 67 -2.14 -0.29 8.17
C THR A 67 -0.71 -0.53 8.63
N ARG A 68 0.02 -1.41 7.96
CA ARG A 68 1.43 -1.72 8.20
C ARG A 68 2.15 -1.86 6.88
N PRO A 69 3.38 -1.36 6.75
CA PRO A 69 4.16 -1.55 5.54
C PRO A 69 4.55 -3.01 5.34
N SER A 70 4.60 -3.44 4.08
CA SER A 70 5.23 -4.70 3.71
C SER A 70 6.76 -4.61 3.90
N ASP A 71 7.41 -5.76 3.91
CA ASP A 71 8.88 -5.83 3.92
C ASP A 71 9.53 -5.53 2.55
N LEU A 72 8.72 -5.23 1.54
CA LEU A 72 9.22 -4.85 0.23
C LEU A 72 9.37 -3.34 0.12
N ILE A 73 10.41 -2.83 0.73
CA ILE A 73 10.81 -1.42 0.63
C ILE A 73 11.48 -1.22 -0.73
N VAL A 74 10.95 -0.30 -1.53
CA VAL A 74 11.46 0.04 -2.87
C VAL A 74 12.23 1.36 -2.89
N MET A 75 11.95 2.25 -1.94
CA MET A 75 12.64 3.53 -1.78
C MET A 75 12.67 3.93 -0.30
N GLU A 76 13.73 4.62 0.07
CA GLU A 76 13.86 5.30 1.36
C GLU A 76 14.48 6.68 1.18
N ASN A 77 14.21 7.60 2.10
CA ASN A 77 14.85 8.91 2.05
C ASN A 77 16.30 8.82 2.48
N VAL A 78 17.12 9.62 1.83
CA VAL A 78 18.52 9.81 2.21
C VAL A 78 18.78 11.28 2.54
N VAL A 79 19.67 11.52 3.49
CA VAL A 79 20.12 12.87 3.82
C VAL A 79 21.07 13.36 2.72
N ARG A 80 20.80 14.51 2.17
CA ARG A 80 21.63 15.17 1.16
C ARG A 80 22.39 16.35 1.78
N ALA A 81 23.49 16.76 1.16
CA ALA A 81 24.28 17.90 1.61
C ALA A 81 23.49 19.22 1.65
N ASP A 82 22.44 19.34 0.84
CA ASP A 82 21.56 20.51 0.76
C ASP A 82 20.29 20.37 1.64
N THR A 83 20.17 19.32 2.44
CA THR A 83 19.05 19.14 3.37
C THR A 83 19.03 20.26 4.39
N LYS A 84 17.89 20.95 4.50
CA LYS A 84 17.66 21.98 5.50
C LYS A 84 16.91 21.41 6.69
N GLY A 85 17.31 21.82 7.89
CA GLY A 85 16.71 21.39 9.15
C GLY A 85 17.68 20.57 10.00
N LYS A 86 17.20 20.14 11.17
CA LYS A 86 17.95 19.25 12.05
C LYS A 86 17.80 17.82 11.52
N VAL A 87 18.91 17.18 11.24
CA VAL A 87 18.97 15.78 10.85
C VAL A 87 19.24 14.95 12.10
N GLU A 88 18.40 13.94 12.34
CA GLU A 88 18.60 12.95 13.39
C GLU A 88 18.70 11.57 12.74
N GLU A 89 19.66 10.76 13.20
CA GLU A 89 19.69 9.35 12.82
C GLU A 89 18.54 8.63 13.50
N ILE A 90 17.75 7.90 12.69
CA ILE A 90 16.63 7.10 13.16
C ILE A 90 17.03 5.63 13.02
N ASP A 91 17.30 4.98 14.14
CA ASP A 91 17.41 3.52 14.23
C ASP A 91 16.09 2.95 14.74
N ALA A 92 15.06 3.03 13.90
CA ALA A 92 13.72 2.60 14.27
C ALA A 92 13.50 1.14 13.89
N LYS A 93 13.17 0.32 14.88
CA LYS A 93 12.62 -1.01 14.66
C LYS A 93 11.11 -0.88 14.50
N TYR A 94 10.59 -1.18 13.32
CA TYR A 94 9.15 -1.18 13.06
C TYR A 94 8.69 -2.53 12.52
N GLU A 95 7.43 -2.83 12.77
CA GLU A 95 6.83 -4.09 12.36
C GLU A 95 6.50 -4.07 10.86
N LEU A 96 7.12 -4.97 10.11
CA LEU A 96 6.84 -5.21 8.71
C LEU A 96 5.96 -6.45 8.56
N LEU A 97 5.07 -6.44 7.59
CA LEU A 97 4.43 -7.65 7.11
C LEU A 97 5.44 -8.42 6.26
N GLN A 98 5.85 -9.59 6.73
CA GLN A 98 6.86 -10.40 6.06
C GLN A 98 6.41 -10.82 4.67
N ARG A 99 7.34 -10.77 3.72
CA ARG A 99 7.16 -11.24 2.36
C ARG A 99 6.58 -12.66 2.35
N GLY A 100 5.55 -12.87 1.56
CA GLY A 100 4.84 -14.14 1.51
C GLY A 100 3.70 -14.30 2.52
N GLN A 101 3.49 -13.40 3.46
CA GLN A 101 2.25 -13.41 4.25
C GLN A 101 1.03 -13.20 3.36
N TYR A 102 1.10 -12.27 2.42
CA TYR A 102 0.03 -12.08 1.43
C TYR A 102 -0.18 -13.30 0.53
N GLN A 103 0.89 -13.99 0.15
CA GLN A 103 0.80 -15.23 -0.62
C GLN A 103 0.14 -16.38 0.15
N ARG A 104 0.32 -16.40 1.48
CA ARG A 104 -0.31 -17.41 2.35
C ARG A 104 -1.75 -17.07 2.68
N LEU A 105 -2.08 -15.79 2.77
CA LEU A 105 -3.37 -15.29 3.24
C LEU A 105 -4.42 -15.26 2.15
N ALA A 106 -4.04 -14.95 0.95
CA ALA A 106 -4.94 -14.90 -0.18
C ALA A 106 -4.25 -15.55 -1.35
N ASN A 107 -4.99 -16.34 -2.07
CA ASN A 107 -4.53 -16.79 -3.36
C ASN A 107 -4.02 -15.56 -4.13
N PRO A 108 -2.70 -15.46 -4.40
CA PRO A 108 -2.18 -14.29 -5.07
C PRO A 108 -2.97 -14.14 -6.35
N LEU A 109 -3.48 -12.98 -6.53
CA LEU A 109 -4.15 -12.64 -7.75
C LEU A 109 -3.09 -12.63 -8.84
N ALA A 110 -2.79 -13.80 -9.39
CA ALA A 110 -2.02 -13.94 -10.62
C ALA A 110 -2.81 -13.28 -11.75
N LEU A 111 -3.02 -11.97 -11.61
CA LEU A 111 -3.89 -11.22 -12.47
C LEU A 111 -3.12 -10.71 -13.66
N LYS A 112 -3.61 -11.12 -14.80
CA LYS A 112 -3.50 -10.23 -15.96
C LYS A 112 -4.38 -9.02 -15.63
N ILE A 113 -3.76 -7.94 -15.18
CA ILE A 113 -4.47 -6.69 -14.96
C ILE A 113 -5.03 -6.22 -16.30
N ASP A 114 -6.33 -6.20 -16.41
CA ASP A 114 -7.02 -5.59 -17.55
C ASP A 114 -7.06 -4.08 -17.31
N GLN A 115 -6.41 -3.30 -18.16
CA GLN A 115 -6.38 -1.84 -18.08
C GLN A 115 -7.76 -1.17 -18.19
N LYS A 116 -8.78 -1.91 -18.62
CA LYS A 116 -10.17 -1.43 -18.65
C LYS A 116 -10.84 -1.47 -17.28
N ILE A 117 -10.25 -2.16 -16.33
CA ILE A 117 -10.77 -2.27 -14.96
C ILE A 117 -9.94 -1.31 -14.08
N PRO A 118 -10.59 -0.42 -13.31
CA PRO A 118 -9.89 0.48 -12.40
C PRO A 118 -9.01 -0.28 -11.40
N LEU A 119 -7.83 0.25 -11.11
CA LEU A 119 -6.88 -0.34 -10.17
C LEU A 119 -7.53 -0.54 -8.80
N GLU A 120 -8.30 0.43 -8.34
CA GLU A 120 -8.99 0.44 -7.06
C GLU A 120 -9.95 -0.75 -6.91
N LEU A 121 -10.49 -1.27 -8.02
CA LEU A 121 -11.34 -2.47 -7.96
C LEU A 121 -10.51 -3.73 -7.71
N TYR A 122 -9.32 -3.83 -8.27
CA TYR A 122 -8.37 -4.91 -7.97
C TYR A 122 -7.92 -4.85 -6.52
N GLU A 123 -7.60 -3.67 -6.03
CA GLU A 123 -7.20 -3.44 -4.63
C GLU A 123 -8.32 -3.80 -3.66
N ALA A 124 -9.56 -3.40 -3.95
CA ALA A 124 -10.72 -3.76 -3.13
C ALA A 124 -10.93 -5.29 -3.09
N ARG A 125 -10.71 -5.99 -4.19
CA ARG A 125 -10.74 -7.46 -4.23
C ARG A 125 -9.65 -8.06 -3.33
N ASN A 126 -8.43 -7.55 -3.42
CA ASN A 126 -7.31 -7.99 -2.58
C ASN A 126 -7.62 -7.77 -1.10
N ALA A 127 -8.08 -6.57 -0.73
CA ALA A 127 -8.40 -6.24 0.65
C ALA A 127 -9.47 -7.18 1.24
N VAL A 128 -10.56 -7.44 0.50
CA VAL A 128 -11.61 -8.36 0.95
C VAL A 128 -11.11 -9.80 1.04
N GLN A 129 -10.29 -10.26 0.10
CA GLN A 129 -9.73 -11.62 0.15
C GLN A 129 -8.75 -11.80 1.31
N ILE A 130 -7.88 -10.83 1.55
CA ILE A 130 -6.96 -10.85 2.68
C ILE A 130 -7.75 -10.83 4.00
N ALA A 131 -8.75 -9.95 4.12
CA ALA A 131 -9.61 -9.90 5.30
C ALA A 131 -10.32 -11.24 5.57
N ARG A 132 -10.83 -11.90 4.53
CA ARG A 132 -11.43 -13.24 4.64
C ARG A 132 -10.42 -14.26 5.12
N ALA A 133 -9.23 -14.28 4.54
CA ALA A 133 -8.17 -15.23 4.87
C ALA A 133 -7.70 -15.11 6.33
N VAL A 134 -7.76 -13.92 6.93
CA VAL A 134 -7.46 -13.70 8.36
C VAL A 134 -8.69 -13.88 9.28
N GLY A 135 -9.82 -14.30 8.74
CA GLY A 135 -10.99 -14.64 9.52
C GLY A 135 -11.93 -13.48 9.85
N ALA A 136 -11.89 -12.38 9.09
CA ALA A 136 -12.76 -11.21 9.31
C ALA A 136 -14.26 -11.59 9.33
N GLU A 137 -14.67 -12.63 8.62
CA GLU A 137 -16.04 -13.16 8.66
C GLU A 137 -16.50 -13.51 10.08
N ARG A 138 -15.57 -13.94 10.94
CA ARG A 138 -15.85 -14.36 12.31
C ARG A 138 -15.62 -13.27 13.34
N PHE A 139 -14.58 -12.44 13.14
CA PHE A 139 -14.12 -11.48 14.13
C PHE A 139 -14.64 -10.06 13.89
N ALA A 140 -15.07 -9.74 12.66
CA ALA A 140 -15.58 -8.42 12.27
C ALA A 140 -16.75 -8.56 11.27
N THR A 141 -17.70 -9.45 11.57
CA THR A 141 -18.77 -9.91 10.67
C THR A 141 -19.52 -8.77 9.97
N GLU A 142 -20.01 -7.79 10.73
CA GLU A 142 -20.79 -6.69 10.16
C GLU A 142 -19.96 -5.82 9.19
N THR A 143 -18.74 -5.49 9.58
CA THR A 143 -17.83 -4.67 8.76
C THR A 143 -17.43 -5.43 7.52
N PHE A 144 -17.15 -6.72 7.65
CA PHE A 144 -16.79 -7.58 6.53
C PHE A 144 -17.94 -7.73 5.52
N GLN A 145 -19.16 -7.98 5.99
CA GLN A 145 -20.35 -8.04 5.12
C GLN A 145 -20.60 -6.72 4.38
N LYS A 146 -20.39 -5.57 5.04
CA LYS A 146 -20.48 -4.26 4.37
C LYS A 146 -19.43 -4.13 3.26
N ALA A 147 -18.20 -4.56 3.50
CA ALA A 147 -17.13 -4.53 2.52
C ALA A 147 -17.44 -5.43 1.32
N GLU A 148 -17.89 -6.67 1.53
CA GLU A 148 -18.30 -7.58 0.47
C GLU A 148 -19.45 -7.03 -0.38
N LYS A 149 -20.46 -6.46 0.28
CA LYS A 149 -21.59 -5.83 -0.41
C LYS A 149 -21.12 -4.65 -1.28
N SER A 150 -20.24 -3.80 -0.75
CA SER A 150 -19.70 -2.65 -1.50
C SER A 150 -18.87 -3.11 -2.70
N LEU A 151 -18.03 -4.13 -2.53
CA LEU A 151 -17.27 -4.73 -3.63
C LEU A 151 -18.19 -5.29 -4.70
N SER A 152 -19.21 -6.07 -4.32
CA SER A 152 -20.18 -6.64 -5.24
C SER A 152 -20.94 -5.57 -6.04
N GLN A 153 -21.30 -4.46 -5.41
CA GLN A 153 -21.93 -3.33 -6.08
C GLN A 153 -20.97 -2.66 -7.09
N ALA A 154 -19.72 -2.45 -6.73
CA ALA A 154 -18.70 -1.87 -7.60
C ALA A 154 -18.45 -2.77 -8.84
N GLU A 155 -18.37 -4.08 -8.64
CA GLU A 155 -18.22 -5.05 -9.72
C GLU A 155 -19.45 -5.09 -10.66
N ALA A 156 -20.65 -5.02 -10.08
CA ALA A 156 -21.88 -4.96 -10.88
C ALA A 156 -21.95 -3.67 -11.70
N TYR A 157 -21.50 -2.55 -11.16
CA TYR A 157 -21.42 -1.29 -11.89
C TYR A 157 -20.40 -1.36 -13.03
N GLN A 158 -19.23 -1.92 -12.78
CA GLN A 158 -18.19 -2.07 -13.81
C GLN A 158 -18.62 -2.95 -14.99
N LYS A 159 -19.42 -3.98 -14.75
CA LYS A 159 -19.95 -4.87 -15.80
C LYS A 159 -21.01 -4.21 -16.70
N ARG A 160 -21.57 -3.08 -16.29
CA ARG A 160 -22.61 -2.35 -17.06
C ARG A 160 -22.04 -1.28 -17.98
N LYS A 161 -20.76 -0.96 -17.85
CA LYS A 161 -20.01 -0.06 -18.73
C LYS A 161 -19.45 -0.79 -19.95
#